data_b0fae875a0e96af532d57b3d0abecc5f
#
_entry.id   b0fae875a0e96af532d57b3d0abecc5f
#
_cell.length_a   1.000
_cell.length_b   1.000
_cell.length_c   1.000
_cell.angle_alpha   90.00
_cell.angle_beta   90.00
_cell.angle_gamma   90.00
#
_symmetry.space_group_name_H-M   'P 1'
#
loop_
_entity.id
_entity.type
_entity.pdbx_description
1 polymer ?
#
loop_
_entity_poly.entity_id
_entity_poly.type
_entity_poly.pdbx_seq_one_letter_code
_entity_poly.pdbx_strand_id
1 'polypeptide(L)'
;MTEHTYYREPFVRTPEELLDKKLELAQITKDDLIIDLGCGDGYVMIAACQRYGCRAIGYEIDSEIVEMATKAVEESGLSDRIEIRQKDFSEHDFSEGTVYLLYLTRNELNKFSLPLEIHAPKRTRIVTHDFDMPAWEPKETVEFPLMSGDTKFIYLFEK
;
A
#
# COMPACT_ATOMS: atom_id res chain seq x y z
N MET A 1 -22.69 -20.03 -21.90
CA MET A 1 -22.35 -19.36 -20.65
C MET A 1 -20.90 -19.67 -20.34
N THR A 2 -20.03 -18.77 -20.66
CA THR A 2 -18.65 -18.86 -20.20
C THR A 2 -18.59 -18.21 -18.81
N GLU A 3 -18.53 -19.04 -17.79
CA GLU A 3 -18.13 -18.58 -16.48
C GLU A 3 -16.68 -18.07 -16.61
N HIS A 4 -16.51 -16.77 -16.69
CA HIS A 4 -15.23 -16.17 -16.42
C HIS A 4 -14.98 -16.36 -14.93
N THR A 5 -14.33 -17.45 -14.59
CA THR A 5 -13.73 -17.60 -13.29
C THR A 5 -12.63 -16.56 -13.23
N TYR A 6 -12.95 -15.38 -12.72
CA TYR A 6 -11.91 -14.45 -12.28
C TYR A 6 -11.12 -15.17 -11.22
N TYR A 7 -9.91 -15.55 -11.55
CA TYR A 7 -8.92 -15.95 -10.57
C TYR A 7 -8.69 -14.71 -9.71
N ARG A 8 -9.43 -14.63 -8.61
CA ARG A 8 -9.11 -13.68 -7.54
C ARG A 8 -7.81 -14.19 -6.94
N GLU A 9 -6.75 -13.42 -7.09
CA GLU A 9 -5.56 -13.68 -6.29
C GLU A 9 -5.97 -13.65 -4.82
N PRO A 10 -5.60 -14.67 -4.03
CA PRO A 10 -6.00 -14.70 -2.63
C PRO A 10 -5.46 -13.46 -1.93
N PHE A 11 -6.35 -12.79 -1.19
CA PHE A 11 -5.97 -11.70 -0.33
C PHE A 11 -4.96 -12.20 0.71
N VAL A 12 -3.73 -11.69 0.64
CA VAL A 12 -2.66 -12.02 1.58
C VAL A 12 -2.34 -10.78 2.39
N ARG A 13 -2.61 -10.85 3.69
CA ARG A 13 -2.28 -9.77 4.62
C ARG A 13 -0.77 -9.70 4.82
N THR A 14 -0.21 -8.49 4.81
CA THR A 14 1.18 -8.25 5.21
C THR A 14 1.42 -8.75 6.64
N PRO A 15 2.43 -9.61 6.88
CA PRO A 15 2.77 -10.04 8.24
C PRO A 15 3.03 -8.83 9.15
N GLU A 16 2.58 -8.90 10.39
CA GLU A 16 2.67 -7.78 11.34
C GLU A 16 4.13 -7.31 11.55
N GLU A 17 5.06 -8.25 11.70
CA GLU A 17 6.49 -7.93 11.86
C GLU A 17 7.07 -7.19 10.64
N LEU A 18 6.63 -7.56 9.44
CA LEU A 18 7.03 -6.91 8.19
C LEU A 18 6.40 -5.52 8.07
N LEU A 19 5.15 -5.38 8.50
CA LEU A 19 4.45 -4.10 8.52
C LEU A 19 5.17 -3.07 9.37
N ASP A 20 5.61 -3.43 10.56
CA ASP A 20 6.35 -2.53 11.44
C ASP A 20 7.59 -1.97 10.75
N LYS A 21 8.33 -2.81 10.06
CA LYS A 21 9.53 -2.39 9.31
C LYS A 21 9.19 -1.50 8.12
N LYS A 22 8.13 -1.80 7.40
CA LYS A 22 7.66 -0.95 6.27
C LYS A 22 7.29 0.45 6.75
N LEU A 23 6.56 0.55 7.83
CA LEU A 23 6.14 1.83 8.40
C LEU A 23 7.34 2.64 8.90
N GLU A 24 8.30 1.99 9.53
CA GLU A 24 9.53 2.62 9.98
C GLU A 24 10.34 3.19 8.81
N LEU A 25 10.52 2.40 7.74
CA LEU A 25 11.23 2.84 6.54
C LEU A 25 10.57 4.04 5.85
N ALA A 26 9.25 4.08 5.85
CA ALA A 26 8.48 5.15 5.22
C ALA A 26 8.62 6.50 5.93
N GLN A 27 9.11 6.52 7.17
CA GLN A 27 9.28 7.74 7.98
C GLN A 27 8.01 8.60 8.02
N ILE A 28 6.89 7.96 8.31
CA ILE A 28 5.57 8.59 8.28
C ILE A 28 5.44 9.64 9.39
N THR A 29 4.84 10.77 9.04
CA THR A 29 4.46 11.83 9.98
C THR A 29 2.96 12.08 9.93
N LYS A 30 2.45 12.86 10.87
CA LYS A 30 1.03 13.26 10.89
C LYS A 30 0.59 14.07 9.66
N ASP A 31 1.53 14.66 8.95
CA ASP A 31 1.25 15.48 7.76
C ASP A 31 1.21 14.66 6.47
N ASP A 32 1.52 13.37 6.54
CA ASP A 32 1.51 12.50 5.39
C ASP A 32 0.11 12.05 5.00
N LEU A 33 -0.07 11.85 3.70
CA LEU A 33 -1.20 11.16 3.12
C LEU A 33 -0.72 9.85 2.51
N ILE A 34 -1.13 8.75 3.11
CA ILE A 34 -0.77 7.41 2.65
C ILE A 34 -1.70 6.98 1.53
N ILE A 35 -1.14 6.39 0.50
CA ILE A 35 -1.87 5.73 -0.58
C ILE A 35 -1.57 4.23 -0.52
N ASP A 36 -2.63 3.44 -0.46
CA ASP A 36 -2.55 1.98 -0.51
C ASP A 36 -3.37 1.47 -1.70
N LEU A 37 -2.68 1.08 -2.75
CA LEU A 37 -3.29 0.54 -3.97
C LEU A 37 -3.51 -0.96 -3.80
N GLY A 38 -4.78 -1.39 -3.76
CA GLY A 38 -5.13 -2.75 -3.38
C GLY A 38 -5.11 -2.93 -1.85
N CYS A 39 -5.83 -2.08 -1.13
CA CYS A 39 -5.70 -1.96 0.34
C CYS A 39 -6.27 -3.15 1.12
N GLY A 40 -6.96 -4.09 0.48
CA GLY A 40 -7.56 -5.22 1.16
C GLY A 40 -8.48 -4.79 2.31
N ASP A 41 -8.30 -5.39 3.48
CA ASP A 41 -9.10 -5.11 4.67
C ASP A 41 -8.75 -3.83 5.42
N GLY A 42 -7.84 -3.02 4.87
CA GLY A 42 -7.43 -1.75 5.46
C GLY A 42 -6.42 -1.83 6.60
N TYR A 43 -5.93 -3.01 6.91
CA TYR A 43 -5.03 -3.28 8.05
C TYR A 43 -3.79 -2.37 8.06
N VAL A 44 -3.13 -2.19 6.92
CA VAL A 44 -1.91 -1.36 6.80
C VAL A 44 -2.20 0.10 7.09
N MET A 45 -3.26 0.64 6.49
CA MET A 45 -3.66 2.03 6.69
C MET A 45 -4.10 2.31 8.13
N ILE A 46 -4.86 1.40 8.72
CA ILE A 46 -5.33 1.53 10.11
C ILE A 46 -4.12 1.57 11.05
N ALA A 47 -3.17 0.64 10.89
CA ALA A 47 -1.97 0.61 11.71
C ALA A 47 -1.14 1.90 11.59
N ALA A 48 -0.95 2.40 10.36
CA ALA A 48 -0.21 3.63 10.11
C ALA A 48 -0.90 4.85 10.74
N CYS A 49 -2.18 5.01 10.54
CA CYS A 49 -2.93 6.16 11.06
C CYS A 49 -3.04 6.14 12.59
N GLN A 50 -3.16 4.96 13.20
CA GLN A 50 -3.15 4.82 14.66
C GLN A 50 -1.81 5.25 15.27
N ARG A 51 -0.71 4.87 14.62
CA ARG A 51 0.65 5.14 15.15
C ARG A 51 1.11 6.56 14.92
N TYR A 52 0.84 7.11 13.75
CA TYR A 52 1.43 8.38 13.30
C TYR A 52 0.45 9.54 13.21
N GLY A 53 -0.85 9.27 13.33
CA GLY A 53 -1.87 10.31 13.21
C GLY A 53 -2.04 10.88 11.80
N CYS A 54 -1.57 10.16 10.78
CA CYS A 54 -1.68 10.55 9.38
C CYS A 54 -3.06 10.28 8.80
N ARG A 55 -3.23 10.61 7.53
CA ARG A 55 -4.41 10.31 6.72
C ARG A 55 -4.05 9.25 5.68
N ALA A 56 -5.05 8.53 5.19
CA ALA A 56 -4.83 7.48 4.20
C ALA A 56 -6.01 7.36 3.22
N ILE A 57 -5.70 6.96 1.99
CA ILE A 57 -6.67 6.59 0.97
C ILE A 57 -6.31 5.22 0.46
N GLY A 58 -7.26 4.29 0.50
CA GLY A 58 -7.11 2.95 -0.03
C GLY A 58 -8.01 2.70 -1.22
N TYR A 59 -7.50 1.93 -2.17
CA TYR A 59 -8.22 1.49 -3.37
C TYR A 59 -8.43 -0.01 -3.29
N GLU A 60 -9.65 -0.47 -3.46
CA GLU A 60 -10.01 -1.88 -3.53
C GLU A 60 -11.21 -2.04 -4.47
N ILE A 61 -11.16 -3.03 -5.35
CA ILE A 61 -12.22 -3.25 -6.34
C ILE A 61 -13.28 -4.24 -5.86
N ASP A 62 -12.91 -5.16 -4.97
CA ASP A 62 -13.81 -6.18 -4.44
C ASP A 62 -14.77 -5.59 -3.41
N SER A 63 -16.07 -5.57 -3.72
CA SER A 63 -17.09 -4.96 -2.86
C SER A 63 -17.18 -5.58 -1.46
N GLU A 64 -16.96 -6.88 -1.33
CA GLU A 64 -16.99 -7.56 -0.03
C GLU A 64 -15.80 -7.15 0.82
N ILE A 65 -14.62 -7.01 0.19
CA ILE A 65 -13.41 -6.56 0.89
C ILE A 65 -13.53 -5.08 1.26
N VAL A 66 -14.09 -4.24 0.39
CA VAL A 66 -14.38 -2.83 0.69
C VAL A 66 -15.28 -2.71 1.92
N GLU A 67 -16.31 -3.53 2.01
CA GLU A 67 -17.22 -3.54 3.16
C GLU A 67 -16.48 -3.93 4.45
N MET A 68 -15.63 -4.94 4.40
CA MET A 68 -14.78 -5.35 5.53
C MET A 68 -13.84 -4.22 5.96
N ALA A 69 -13.17 -3.58 5.01
CA ALA A 69 -12.25 -2.47 5.26
C ALA A 69 -12.97 -1.26 5.87
N THR A 70 -14.11 -0.90 5.31
CA THR A 70 -14.93 0.22 5.81
C THR A 70 -15.36 -0.02 7.25
N LYS A 71 -15.83 -1.22 7.55
CA LYS A 71 -16.22 -1.61 8.91
C LYS A 71 -15.03 -1.56 9.88
N ALA A 72 -13.87 -2.07 9.47
CA ALA A 72 -12.67 -2.04 10.30
C ALA A 72 -12.22 -0.60 10.59
N VAL A 73 -12.31 0.30 9.60
CA VAL A 73 -12.02 1.73 9.77
C VAL A 73 -12.98 2.38 10.77
N GLU A 74 -14.27 2.11 10.65
CA GLU A 74 -15.30 2.62 11.57
C GLU A 74 -15.06 2.14 13.00
N GLU A 75 -14.83 0.85 13.19
CA GLU A 75 -14.56 0.25 14.50
C GLU A 75 -13.27 0.79 15.13
N SER A 76 -12.31 1.22 14.32
CA SER A 76 -11.06 1.84 14.78
C SER A 76 -11.22 3.33 15.14
N GLY A 77 -12.37 3.93 14.85
CA GLY A 77 -12.59 5.38 15.06
C GLY A 77 -11.82 6.28 14.10
N LEU A 78 -11.47 5.77 12.91
CA LEU A 78 -10.61 6.46 11.94
C LEU A 78 -11.35 6.90 10.68
N SER A 79 -12.69 6.91 10.68
CA SER A 79 -13.50 7.27 9.50
C SER A 79 -13.25 8.70 9.00
N ASP A 80 -12.76 9.59 9.83
CA ASP A 80 -12.39 10.97 9.48
C ASP A 80 -10.97 11.08 8.89
N ARG A 81 -10.18 10.03 8.95
CA ARG A 81 -8.78 10.01 8.48
C ARG A 81 -8.51 9.04 7.34
N ILE A 82 -9.32 7.99 7.22
CA ILE A 82 -9.15 6.96 6.20
C ILE A 82 -10.34 6.93 5.28
N GLU A 83 -10.08 7.09 3.98
CA GLU A 83 -11.05 6.95 2.91
C GLU A 83 -10.80 5.64 2.16
N ILE A 84 -11.83 4.83 1.96
CA ILE A 84 -11.78 3.63 1.11
C ILE A 84 -12.53 3.96 -0.18
N ARG A 85 -11.85 3.81 -1.32
CA ARG A 85 -12.42 4.01 -2.64
C ARG A 85 -12.60 2.68 -3.34
N GLN A 86 -13.84 2.35 -3.67
CA GLN A 86 -14.14 1.17 -4.48
C GLN A 86 -13.92 1.50 -5.95
N LYS A 87 -12.66 1.47 -6.36
CA LYS A 87 -12.21 1.77 -7.72
C LYS A 87 -11.03 0.90 -8.08
N ASP A 88 -10.85 0.70 -9.39
CA ASP A 88 -9.59 0.18 -9.88
C ASP A 88 -8.46 1.17 -9.54
N PHE A 89 -7.34 0.67 -9.02
CA PHE A 89 -6.23 1.51 -8.60
C PHE A 89 -5.53 2.22 -9.79
N SER A 90 -5.79 1.79 -11.04
CA SER A 90 -5.34 2.52 -12.23
C SER A 90 -6.01 3.89 -12.40
N GLU A 91 -7.14 4.12 -11.72
CA GLU A 91 -7.85 5.40 -11.71
C GLU A 91 -7.30 6.40 -10.68
N HIS A 92 -6.28 6.02 -9.92
CA HIS A 92 -5.66 6.88 -8.93
C HIS A 92 -4.94 8.07 -9.58
N ASP A 93 -5.10 9.25 -9.01
CA ASP A 93 -4.33 10.44 -9.34
C ASP A 93 -2.98 10.40 -8.62
N PHE A 94 -1.91 10.12 -9.35
CA PHE A 94 -0.56 9.99 -8.79
C PHE A 94 0.07 11.30 -8.33
N SER A 95 -0.60 12.44 -8.48
CA SER A 95 -0.21 13.70 -7.83
C SER A 95 -0.71 13.80 -6.38
N GLU A 96 -1.63 12.92 -6.00
CA GLU A 96 -2.18 12.81 -4.65
C GLU A 96 -1.34 11.84 -3.82
N GLY A 97 -1.15 12.16 -2.57
CA GLY A 97 -0.39 11.30 -1.67
C GLY A 97 1.07 11.67 -1.51
N THR A 98 1.64 11.33 -0.35
CA THR A 98 3.03 11.60 0.00
C THR A 98 3.80 10.33 0.31
N VAL A 99 3.11 9.26 0.67
CA VAL A 99 3.67 7.94 0.97
C VAL A 99 2.82 6.85 0.34
N TYR A 100 3.45 5.99 -0.42
CA TYR A 100 2.83 4.80 -1.00
C TYR A 100 3.32 3.57 -0.25
N LEU A 101 2.41 2.81 0.33
CA LEU A 101 2.68 1.52 0.94
C LEU A 101 2.07 0.44 0.06
N LEU A 102 2.90 -0.26 -0.70
CA LEU A 102 2.44 -1.13 -1.77
C LEU A 102 2.84 -2.59 -1.52
N TYR A 103 1.90 -3.49 -1.80
CA TYR A 103 2.16 -4.91 -1.97
C TYR A 103 1.51 -5.38 -3.27
N LEU A 104 2.24 -5.24 -4.35
CA LEU A 104 1.76 -5.48 -5.71
C LEU A 104 2.71 -6.41 -6.45
N THR A 105 2.21 -7.07 -7.48
CA THR A 105 3.03 -7.87 -8.38
C THR A 105 4.02 -6.98 -9.15
N ARG A 106 5.07 -7.59 -9.69
CA ARG A 106 6.03 -6.87 -10.52
C ARG A 106 5.38 -6.21 -11.74
N ASN A 107 4.40 -6.87 -12.35
CA ASN A 107 3.67 -6.30 -13.48
C ASN A 107 2.88 -5.06 -13.10
N GLU A 108 2.22 -5.08 -11.95
CA GLU A 108 1.49 -3.92 -11.44
C GLU A 108 2.43 -2.78 -11.09
N LEU A 109 3.53 -3.06 -10.39
CA LEU A 109 4.56 -2.05 -10.09
C LEU A 109 5.16 -1.44 -11.36
N ASN A 110 5.35 -2.25 -12.40
CA ASN A 110 5.82 -1.76 -13.70
C ASN A 110 4.83 -0.76 -14.32
N LYS A 111 3.54 -1.00 -14.20
CA LYS A 111 2.50 -0.08 -14.70
C LYS A 111 2.48 1.25 -13.97
N PHE A 112 2.83 1.27 -12.69
CA PHE A 112 2.80 2.47 -11.85
C PHE A 112 4.11 3.25 -11.82
N SER A 113 5.21 2.66 -12.26
CA SER A 113 6.53 3.28 -12.22
C SER A 113 6.58 4.61 -12.97
N LEU A 114 6.07 4.65 -14.19
CA LEU A 114 6.07 5.87 -15.01
C LEU A 114 5.07 6.92 -14.52
N PRO A 115 3.82 6.60 -14.19
CA PRO A 115 2.90 7.57 -13.59
C PRO A 115 3.43 8.20 -12.31
N LEU A 116 4.06 7.42 -11.43
CA LEU A 116 4.70 7.95 -10.23
C LEU A 116 5.84 8.90 -10.57
N GLU A 117 6.68 8.53 -11.53
CA GLU A 117 7.81 9.38 -11.95
C GLU A 117 7.34 10.72 -12.52
N ILE A 118 6.25 10.72 -13.30
CA ILE A 118 5.74 11.93 -13.95
C ILE A 118 4.95 12.80 -12.97
N HIS A 119 4.07 12.21 -12.16
CA HIS A 119 3.03 12.94 -11.44
C HIS A 119 3.27 13.08 -9.94
N ALA A 120 4.00 12.16 -9.31
CA ALA A 120 4.19 12.24 -7.87
C ALA A 120 5.02 13.47 -7.48
N PRO A 121 4.66 14.15 -6.38
CA PRO A 121 5.46 15.25 -5.86
C PRO A 121 6.87 14.81 -5.49
N LYS A 122 7.82 15.73 -5.55
CA LYS A 122 9.17 15.48 -5.05
C LYS A 122 9.12 15.08 -3.58
N ARG A 123 9.99 14.16 -3.18
CA ARG A 123 10.07 13.56 -1.85
C ARG A 123 8.95 12.58 -1.52
N THR A 124 8.11 12.23 -2.49
CA THR A 124 7.18 11.11 -2.32
C THR A 124 7.98 9.84 -2.05
N ARG A 125 7.61 9.13 -0.98
CA ARG A 125 8.24 7.88 -0.58
C ARG A 125 7.35 6.71 -0.97
N ILE A 126 7.98 5.66 -1.50
CA ILE A 126 7.29 4.46 -1.90
C ILE A 126 7.97 3.27 -1.23
N VAL A 127 7.23 2.49 -0.49
CA VAL A 127 7.73 1.27 0.16
C VAL A 127 7.00 0.07 -0.41
N THR A 128 7.79 -0.85 -0.96
CA THR A 128 7.29 -2.13 -1.50
C THR A 128 7.93 -3.28 -0.74
N HIS A 129 7.37 -4.47 -0.85
CA HIS A 129 8.04 -5.69 -0.40
C HIS A 129 7.84 -6.83 -1.40
N ASP A 130 8.77 -7.78 -1.39
CA ASP A 130 8.95 -8.90 -2.31
C ASP A 130 9.41 -8.45 -3.71
N PHE A 131 8.84 -7.41 -4.27
CA PHE A 131 9.16 -6.92 -5.61
C PHE A 131 9.64 -5.47 -5.57
N ASP A 132 10.69 -5.18 -6.35
CA ASP A 132 11.17 -3.83 -6.58
C ASP A 132 10.37 -3.15 -7.70
N MET A 133 10.53 -1.83 -7.80
CA MET A 133 9.95 -1.06 -8.90
C MET A 133 10.92 -1.05 -10.09
N PRO A 134 10.50 -1.57 -11.26
CA PRO A 134 11.32 -1.49 -12.47
C PRO A 134 11.69 -0.04 -12.82
N ALA A 135 12.93 0.17 -13.26
CA ALA A 135 13.49 1.47 -13.64
C ALA A 135 13.67 2.50 -12.51
N TRP A 136 13.38 2.13 -11.27
CA TRP A 136 13.68 2.97 -10.11
C TRP A 136 14.84 2.39 -9.31
N GLU A 137 15.75 3.26 -8.87
CA GLU A 137 16.81 2.88 -7.94
C GLU A 137 16.27 2.97 -6.50
N PRO A 138 16.31 1.88 -5.73
CA PRO A 138 15.93 1.96 -4.33
C PRO A 138 16.91 2.82 -3.53
N LYS A 139 16.38 3.68 -2.71
CA LYS A 139 17.17 4.45 -1.73
C LYS A 139 17.71 3.55 -0.62
N GLU A 140 16.94 2.55 -0.26
CA GLU A 140 17.29 1.53 0.73
C GLU A 140 16.65 0.21 0.38
N THR A 141 17.40 -0.87 0.57
CA THR A 141 16.92 -2.25 0.45
C THR A 141 17.21 -2.97 1.76
N VAL A 142 16.19 -3.59 2.33
CA VAL A 142 16.30 -4.32 3.60
C VAL A 142 15.94 -5.78 3.39
N GLU A 143 16.83 -6.66 3.82
CA GLU A 143 16.53 -8.08 3.99
C GLU A 143 15.89 -8.27 5.36
N PHE A 144 14.69 -8.83 5.38
CA PHE A 144 13.94 -9.02 6.61
C PHE A 144 13.61 -10.50 6.81
N PRO A 145 14.29 -11.18 7.74
CA PRO A 145 13.98 -12.57 8.06
C PRO A 145 12.69 -12.64 8.88
N LEU A 146 11.74 -13.45 8.42
CA LEU A 146 10.53 -13.75 9.17
C LEU A 146 10.77 -14.86 10.19
N MET A 147 9.96 -14.93 11.22
CA MET A 147 10.00 -16.01 12.21
C MET A 147 9.74 -17.39 11.59
N SER A 148 9.03 -17.43 10.46
CA SER A 148 8.80 -18.66 9.67
C SER A 148 10.07 -19.23 9.03
N GLY A 149 11.16 -18.45 8.96
CA GLY A 149 12.40 -18.79 8.27
C GLY A 149 12.50 -18.22 6.85
N ASP A 150 11.42 -17.68 6.29
CA ASP A 150 11.44 -16.98 5.00
C ASP A 150 12.12 -15.61 5.15
N THR A 151 12.79 -15.18 4.08
CA THR A 151 13.37 -13.84 4.02
C THR A 151 12.56 -12.99 3.04
N LYS A 152 12.14 -11.81 3.49
CA LYS A 152 11.46 -10.82 2.67
C LYS A 152 12.39 -9.67 2.36
N PHE A 153 12.23 -9.08 1.17
CA PHE A 153 12.94 -7.88 0.77
C PHE A 153 11.99 -6.69 0.83
N ILE A 154 12.44 -5.62 1.48
CA ILE A 154 11.68 -4.37 1.56
C ILE A 154 12.50 -3.31 0.84
N TYR A 155 11.83 -2.55 -0.03
CA TYR A 155 12.46 -1.51 -0.84
C TYR A 155 11.85 -0.16 -0.51
N LEU A 156 12.69 0.82 -0.29
CA LEU A 156 12.32 2.22 -0.15
C LEU A 156 12.77 2.98 -1.40
N PHE A 157 11.83 3.66 -2.04
CA PHE A 157 12.09 4.57 -3.14
C PHE A 157 11.70 5.99 -2.74
N GLU A 158 12.40 6.96 -3.23
CA GLU A 158 12.07 8.38 -3.05
C GLU A 158 12.18 9.10 -4.38
N LYS A 159 11.16 9.90 -4.69
CA LYS A 159 11.18 10.73 -5.88
C LYS A 159 12.04 11.99 -5.69
#